data_38a94cbe4ddcda81958d0ccf178d2cea
#
_entry.id   38a94cbe4ddcda81958d0ccf178d2cea
#
_cell.length_a   1.000
_cell.length_b   1.000
_cell.length_c   1.000
_cell.angle_alpha   90.00
_cell.angle_beta   90.00
_cell.angle_gamma   90.00
#
_symmetry.space_group_name_H-M   'P 1'
#
loop_
_entity.id
_entity.type
_entity.pdbx_description
1 polymer ?
#
loop_
_entity_poly.entity_id
_entity_poly.type
_entity_poly.pdbx_seq_one_letter_code
_entity_poly.pdbx_strand_id
1 'polypeptide(L)'
;MMKSLKVCMLAMLCTWGVSLTAQGQIDMPQASPICTVSQKVGLMDVTLVYSRPSARGRKIFGDVVAYDKLWRTGANMASRIQFSDSVRVNGVGLKGDYSILTIPSMNEWTIILNKVARMSGTSNYKESEDAVRIKVKPDVIPFTETFTIGFNYLTNNSAFVEISWETTRVSFKFETDVDAKVMRNIELALSASSTSYFQAARYYYETNRDMNQALEWIDLAIAKEKDELYWVVRQKALIQAKLGDYPGAIATAQRSLELAKKAGNDDYVRMNQTSMDEWRKK
;
A
#
# COMPACT_ATOMS: atom_id res chain seq x y z
N MET A 1 -30.58 -17.00 -90.48
CA MET A 1 -29.72 -15.87 -90.10
C MET A 1 -30.38 -15.17 -88.88
N MET A 2 -29.94 -15.48 -87.62
CA MET A 2 -30.52 -14.95 -86.39
C MET A 2 -29.60 -13.95 -85.82
N LYS A 3 -30.03 -12.70 -85.66
CA LYS A 3 -29.31 -11.65 -84.96
C LYS A 3 -29.58 -11.72 -83.42
N SER A 4 -28.56 -11.92 -82.68
CA SER A 4 -28.63 -11.94 -81.24
C SER A 4 -28.74 -10.53 -80.64
N LEU A 5 -29.78 -10.30 -79.83
CA LEU A 5 -30.04 -9.06 -79.11
C LEU A 5 -29.36 -9.15 -77.73
N LYS A 6 -28.33 -8.35 -77.50
CA LYS A 6 -27.67 -8.23 -76.19
C LYS A 6 -28.47 -7.26 -75.34
N VAL A 7 -29.07 -7.75 -74.27
CA VAL A 7 -29.71 -6.93 -73.23
C VAL A 7 -28.63 -6.54 -72.22
N CYS A 8 -28.31 -5.26 -72.16
CA CYS A 8 -27.47 -4.67 -71.07
C CYS A 8 -28.34 -4.40 -69.82
N MET A 9 -28.16 -5.20 -68.79
CA MET A 9 -28.81 -5.01 -67.51
C MET A 9 -27.89 -4.06 -66.65
N LEU A 10 -28.32 -2.81 -66.50
CA LEU A 10 -27.66 -1.79 -65.73
C LEU A 10 -28.04 -1.95 -64.22
N ALA A 11 -27.18 -2.54 -63.43
CA ALA A 11 -27.41 -2.70 -62.00
C ALA A 11 -27.15 -1.35 -61.29
N MET A 12 -28.19 -0.69 -60.82
CA MET A 12 -28.17 0.55 -60.07
C MET A 12 -27.88 0.22 -58.59
N LEU A 13 -26.63 0.32 -58.15
CA LEU A 13 -26.23 0.18 -56.73
C LEU A 13 -26.66 1.45 -55.98
N CYS A 14 -27.78 1.35 -55.25
CA CYS A 14 -28.13 2.33 -54.24
C CYS A 14 -27.18 2.20 -53.02
N THR A 15 -26.13 3.01 -52.96
CA THR A 15 -25.33 3.19 -51.76
C THR A 15 -26.11 4.01 -50.73
N TRP A 16 -26.72 3.34 -49.79
CA TRP A 16 -27.23 4.02 -48.59
C TRP A 16 -26.01 4.49 -47.77
N GLY A 17 -25.70 5.77 -47.88
CA GLY A 17 -24.72 6.43 -47.02
C GLY A 17 -25.25 6.45 -45.57
N VAL A 18 -24.74 5.56 -44.73
CA VAL A 18 -24.91 5.66 -43.28
C VAL A 18 -24.06 6.83 -42.82
N SER A 19 -24.68 7.98 -42.62
CA SER A 19 -24.03 9.12 -41.95
C SER A 19 -23.85 8.73 -40.49
N LEU A 20 -22.65 8.26 -40.14
CA LEU A 20 -22.19 8.17 -38.76
C LEU A 20 -22.03 9.60 -38.26
N THR A 21 -23.04 10.15 -37.59
CA THR A 21 -22.89 11.33 -36.78
C THR A 21 -21.97 10.96 -35.62
N ALA A 22 -20.67 11.27 -35.75
CA ALA A 22 -19.77 11.28 -34.64
C ALA A 22 -20.29 12.35 -33.67
N GLN A 23 -21.01 11.94 -32.63
CA GLN A 23 -21.30 12.82 -31.50
C GLN A 23 -19.96 13.12 -30.83
N GLY A 24 -19.38 14.27 -31.15
CA GLY A 24 -18.20 14.79 -30.49
C GLY A 24 -18.49 14.99 -29.03
N GLN A 25 -18.05 14.07 -28.17
CA GLN A 25 -18.11 14.23 -26.73
C GLN A 25 -17.09 15.31 -26.37
N ILE A 26 -17.56 16.42 -25.82
CA ILE A 26 -16.67 17.48 -25.31
C ILE A 26 -16.08 17.00 -23.98
N ASP A 27 -14.78 16.80 -23.92
CA ASP A 27 -14.08 16.51 -22.70
C ASP A 27 -14.05 17.75 -21.81
N MET A 28 -14.68 17.66 -20.63
CA MET A 28 -14.67 18.71 -19.64
C MET A 28 -14.08 18.22 -18.32
N PRO A 29 -13.34 19.08 -17.59
CA PRO A 29 -12.86 18.74 -16.25
C PRO A 29 -14.01 18.35 -15.32
N GLN A 30 -13.88 17.21 -14.63
CA GLN A 30 -14.88 16.72 -13.68
C GLN A 30 -14.85 17.57 -12.39
N ALA A 31 -16.02 17.91 -11.87
CA ALA A 31 -16.16 18.65 -10.59
C ALA A 31 -15.61 17.87 -9.38
N SER A 32 -15.54 16.56 -9.49
CA SER A 32 -14.99 15.64 -8.48
C SER A 32 -14.11 14.61 -9.21
N PRO A 33 -12.86 14.98 -9.55
CA PRO A 33 -11.99 14.11 -10.32
C PRO A 33 -11.68 12.81 -9.58
N ILE A 34 -11.49 11.74 -10.34
CA ILE A 34 -11.09 10.43 -9.80
C ILE A 34 -9.63 10.48 -9.38
N CYS A 35 -9.32 9.77 -8.29
CA CYS A 35 -7.97 9.60 -7.76
C CYS A 35 -7.71 8.11 -7.52
N THR A 36 -6.51 7.67 -7.87
CA THR A 36 -6.02 6.34 -7.51
C THR A 36 -4.74 6.49 -6.70
N VAL A 37 -4.71 5.86 -5.53
CA VAL A 37 -3.54 5.81 -4.66
C VAL A 37 -3.21 4.36 -4.40
N SER A 38 -1.98 3.97 -4.67
CA SER A 38 -1.47 2.61 -4.37
C SER A 38 -0.34 2.70 -3.37
N GLN A 39 -0.36 1.81 -2.38
CA GLN A 39 0.64 1.71 -1.32
C GLN A 39 1.05 0.26 -1.11
N LYS A 40 2.35 0.02 -1.07
CA LYS A 40 2.87 -1.28 -0.63
C LYS A 40 2.90 -1.34 0.90
N VAL A 41 2.25 -2.35 1.47
CA VAL A 41 2.25 -2.62 2.91
C VAL A 41 2.68 -4.07 3.12
N GLY A 42 3.79 -4.25 3.82
CA GLY A 42 4.44 -5.56 3.85
C GLY A 42 4.84 -6.03 2.44
N LEU A 43 4.33 -7.19 2.04
CA LEU A 43 4.58 -7.80 0.72
C LEU A 43 3.41 -7.66 -0.26
N MET A 44 2.40 -6.85 0.07
CA MET A 44 1.19 -6.70 -0.75
C MET A 44 0.98 -5.25 -1.21
N ASP A 45 0.22 -5.09 -2.27
CA ASP A 45 -0.23 -3.79 -2.75
C ASP A 45 -1.68 -3.54 -2.31
N VAL A 46 -1.94 -2.33 -1.84
CA VAL A 46 -3.28 -1.85 -1.49
C VAL A 46 -3.59 -0.64 -2.36
N THR A 47 -4.72 -0.68 -3.05
CA THR A 47 -5.11 0.39 -3.97
C THR A 47 -6.44 1.00 -3.55
N LEU A 48 -6.47 2.33 -3.45
CA LEU A 48 -7.66 3.14 -3.24
C LEU A 48 -8.06 3.80 -4.56
N VAL A 49 -9.36 3.76 -4.90
CA VAL A 49 -9.91 4.48 -6.04
C VAL A 49 -11.14 5.25 -5.57
N TYR A 50 -11.13 6.57 -5.69
CA TYR A 50 -12.21 7.42 -5.19
C TYR A 50 -12.29 8.74 -5.94
N SER A 51 -13.46 9.40 -5.92
CA SER A 51 -13.63 10.74 -6.47
C SER A 51 -13.43 11.80 -5.39
N ARG A 52 -12.82 12.93 -5.76
CA ARG A 52 -12.37 13.99 -4.85
C ARG A 52 -13.23 15.27 -4.99
N PRO A 53 -14.38 15.36 -4.34
CA PRO A 53 -15.12 16.62 -4.25
C PRO A 53 -14.39 17.64 -3.37
N SER A 54 -14.54 18.94 -3.69
CA SER A 54 -14.08 20.06 -2.87
C SER A 54 -15.23 20.69 -2.09
N ALA A 55 -14.94 21.25 -0.92
CA ALA A 55 -15.92 21.88 -0.05
C ALA A 55 -16.52 23.14 -0.68
N ARG A 56 -15.71 23.98 -1.32
CA ARG A 56 -16.12 25.20 -2.00
C ARG A 56 -16.96 26.11 -1.11
N GLY A 57 -16.52 26.32 0.14
CA GLY A 57 -17.19 27.14 1.12
C GLY A 57 -18.48 26.56 1.71
N ARG A 58 -18.85 25.31 1.36
CA ARG A 58 -20.03 24.63 1.93
C ARG A 58 -19.68 23.96 3.26
N LYS A 59 -20.63 23.89 4.16
CA LYS A 59 -20.57 22.99 5.30
C LYS A 59 -20.78 21.57 4.81
N ILE A 60 -19.87 20.66 5.17
CA ILE A 60 -19.91 19.29 4.67
C ILE A 60 -20.73 18.39 5.58
N PHE A 61 -20.24 18.14 6.79
CA PHE A 61 -20.91 17.18 7.67
C PHE A 61 -22.09 17.83 8.39
N GLY A 62 -23.25 17.19 8.28
CA GLY A 62 -24.53 17.69 8.76
C GLY A 62 -25.30 18.54 7.73
N ASP A 63 -24.74 18.75 6.51
CA ASP A 63 -25.39 19.45 5.40
C ASP A 63 -25.21 18.65 4.09
N VAL A 64 -24.09 18.83 3.35
CA VAL A 64 -23.84 18.07 2.10
C VAL A 64 -23.81 16.56 2.34
N VAL A 65 -23.23 16.14 3.45
CA VAL A 65 -23.22 14.77 3.96
C VAL A 65 -24.03 14.73 5.24
N ALA A 66 -25.24 14.19 5.17
CA ALA A 66 -26.15 14.12 6.33
C ALA A 66 -25.59 13.17 7.40
N TYR A 67 -25.72 13.56 8.68
CA TYR A 67 -25.42 12.67 9.80
C TYR A 67 -26.41 11.50 9.86
N ASP A 68 -25.94 10.37 10.38
CA ASP A 68 -26.69 9.14 10.61
C ASP A 68 -27.32 8.55 9.33
N LYS A 69 -26.76 8.91 8.17
CA LYS A 69 -27.15 8.37 6.87
C LYS A 69 -25.96 7.70 6.19
N LEU A 70 -26.27 6.63 5.47
CA LEU A 70 -25.28 5.93 4.66
C LEU A 70 -24.75 6.84 3.54
N TRP A 71 -23.43 6.97 3.46
CA TRP A 71 -22.73 7.76 2.47
C TRP A 71 -21.73 6.90 1.70
N ARG A 72 -21.66 7.11 0.37
CA ARG A 72 -20.72 6.42 -0.53
C ARG A 72 -19.25 6.83 -0.33
N THR A 73 -18.95 7.63 0.68
CA THR A 73 -17.61 8.08 1.08
C THR A 73 -16.86 8.74 -0.08
N GLY A 74 -17.40 9.82 -0.60
CA GLY A 74 -16.92 10.58 -1.75
C GLY A 74 -18.04 11.01 -2.67
N ALA A 75 -17.75 11.08 -3.97
CA ALA A 75 -18.67 11.50 -5.02
C ALA A 75 -18.69 10.48 -6.17
N ASN A 76 -19.69 10.59 -7.06
CA ASN A 76 -19.89 9.69 -8.21
C ASN A 76 -20.09 8.22 -7.75
N MET A 77 -19.14 7.34 -8.06
CA MET A 77 -19.12 5.98 -7.53
C MET A 77 -18.68 5.95 -6.08
N ALA A 78 -19.06 4.92 -5.34
CA ALA A 78 -18.53 4.67 -4.00
C ALA A 78 -17.00 4.52 -4.04
N SER A 79 -16.32 5.03 -3.03
CA SER A 79 -14.89 4.81 -2.87
C SER A 79 -14.59 3.33 -2.75
N ARG A 80 -13.46 2.90 -3.29
CA ARG A 80 -13.08 1.48 -3.35
C ARG A 80 -11.71 1.27 -2.77
N ILE A 81 -11.53 0.15 -2.07
CA ILE A 81 -10.25 -0.37 -1.65
C ILE A 81 -10.04 -1.77 -2.20
N GLN A 82 -8.84 -2.05 -2.69
CA GLN A 82 -8.41 -3.35 -3.19
C GLN A 82 -7.21 -3.84 -2.40
N PHE A 83 -7.29 -5.04 -1.89
CA PHE A 83 -6.17 -5.76 -1.25
C PHE A 83 -5.68 -6.84 -2.19
N SER A 84 -4.42 -6.78 -2.64
CA SER A 84 -3.84 -7.80 -3.54
C SER A 84 -3.68 -9.15 -2.84
N ASP A 85 -3.70 -9.17 -1.51
CA ASP A 85 -3.61 -10.38 -0.70
C ASP A 85 -4.43 -10.27 0.58
N SER A 86 -4.40 -11.32 1.42
CA SER A 86 -5.15 -11.41 2.65
C SER A 86 -4.70 -10.37 3.68
N VAL A 87 -5.67 -9.68 4.26
CA VAL A 87 -5.50 -8.72 5.35
C VAL A 87 -6.47 -9.02 6.48
N ARG A 88 -6.19 -8.48 7.63
CA ARG A 88 -7.10 -8.45 8.78
C ARG A 88 -7.54 -7.02 9.06
N VAL A 89 -8.83 -6.79 9.05
CA VAL A 89 -9.44 -5.49 9.38
C VAL A 89 -10.41 -5.71 10.52
N ASN A 90 -10.19 -5.06 11.66
CA ASN A 90 -11.01 -5.24 12.86
C ASN A 90 -11.24 -6.73 13.23
N GLY A 91 -10.19 -7.55 13.12
CA GLY A 91 -10.23 -8.99 13.39
C GLY A 91 -10.79 -9.85 12.24
N VAL A 92 -11.40 -9.26 11.21
CA VAL A 92 -12.00 -10.00 10.09
C VAL A 92 -10.97 -10.15 8.96
N GLY A 93 -10.82 -11.39 8.44
CA GLY A 93 -9.97 -11.68 7.27
C GLY A 93 -10.64 -11.23 5.97
N LEU A 94 -9.95 -10.42 5.18
CA LEU A 94 -10.42 -9.87 3.91
C LEU A 94 -9.39 -10.10 2.80
N LYS A 95 -9.84 -10.18 1.53
CA LYS A 95 -9.00 -10.22 0.33
C LYS A 95 -9.80 -9.76 -0.88
N GLY A 96 -9.18 -9.03 -1.79
CA GLY A 96 -9.82 -8.54 -3.01
C GLY A 96 -10.41 -7.14 -2.86
N ASP A 97 -11.54 -6.89 -3.53
CA ASP A 97 -12.13 -5.58 -3.72
C ASP A 97 -13.34 -5.33 -2.82
N TYR A 98 -13.41 -4.13 -2.25
CA TYR A 98 -14.54 -3.67 -1.42
C TYR A 98 -14.89 -2.22 -1.73
N SER A 99 -16.17 -1.87 -1.71
CA SER A 99 -16.54 -0.46 -1.59
C SER A 99 -16.36 0.01 -0.14
N ILE A 100 -15.94 1.25 0.02
CA ILE A 100 -15.87 1.95 1.31
C ILE A 100 -17.13 2.79 1.42
N LEU A 101 -17.98 2.46 2.39
CA LEU A 101 -19.16 3.24 2.76
C LEU A 101 -18.98 3.73 4.19
N THR A 102 -19.61 4.84 4.54
CA THR A 102 -19.59 5.34 5.91
C THR A 102 -20.97 5.82 6.34
N ILE A 103 -21.22 5.77 7.64
CA ILE A 103 -22.33 6.46 8.30
C ILE A 103 -21.70 7.48 9.25
N PRO A 104 -21.56 8.74 8.82
CA PRO A 104 -21.04 9.81 9.65
C PRO A 104 -21.99 10.13 10.81
N SER A 105 -21.47 10.38 11.99
CA SER A 105 -22.19 10.93 13.11
C SER A 105 -21.29 11.91 13.87
N MET A 106 -21.84 12.73 14.73
CA MET A 106 -21.07 13.75 15.45
C MET A 106 -19.99 13.14 16.36
N ASN A 107 -20.26 11.98 16.96
CA ASN A 107 -19.40 11.39 17.98
C ASN A 107 -18.73 10.08 17.56
N GLU A 108 -19.33 9.34 16.65
CA GLU A 108 -18.84 8.03 16.24
C GLU A 108 -19.30 7.69 14.81
N TRP A 109 -18.35 7.46 13.93
CA TRP A 109 -18.64 7.00 12.57
C TRP A 109 -18.68 5.48 12.49
N THR A 110 -19.47 4.97 11.55
CA THR A 110 -19.36 3.59 11.11
C THR A 110 -18.70 3.57 9.75
N ILE A 111 -17.52 2.92 9.63
CA ILE A 111 -16.88 2.63 8.35
C ILE A 111 -17.26 1.21 7.95
N ILE A 112 -17.65 1.02 6.70
CA ILE A 112 -18.15 -0.24 6.16
C ILE A 112 -17.30 -0.62 4.94
N LEU A 113 -16.77 -1.84 4.93
CA LEU A 113 -16.24 -2.45 3.72
C LEU A 113 -17.27 -3.44 3.19
N ASN A 114 -17.87 -3.12 2.02
CA ASN A 114 -18.94 -3.91 1.44
C ASN A 114 -18.43 -4.69 0.22
N LYS A 115 -18.86 -5.94 0.07
CA LYS A 115 -18.41 -6.87 -0.99
C LYS A 115 -18.79 -6.42 -2.40
N VAL A 116 -19.82 -5.56 -2.55
CA VAL A 116 -20.16 -4.95 -3.84
C VAL A 116 -19.19 -3.82 -4.14
N ALA A 117 -18.05 -4.14 -4.73
CA ALA A 117 -16.92 -3.21 -4.91
C ALA A 117 -17.20 -2.03 -5.86
N ARG A 118 -18.18 -2.15 -6.75
CA ARG A 118 -18.55 -1.09 -7.71
C ARG A 118 -20.02 -0.70 -7.52
N MET A 119 -20.22 0.23 -6.61
CA MET A 119 -21.57 0.70 -6.25
C MET A 119 -21.77 2.14 -6.74
N SER A 120 -22.83 2.37 -7.50
CA SER A 120 -23.25 3.72 -7.91
C SER A 120 -24.21 4.31 -6.85
N GLY A 121 -23.70 5.25 -6.04
CA GLY A 121 -24.46 5.79 -4.93
C GLY A 121 -24.65 4.78 -3.79
N THR A 122 -25.80 4.79 -3.13
CA THR A 122 -26.13 3.90 -2.01
C THR A 122 -27.48 3.16 -2.17
N SER A 123 -28.17 3.36 -3.29
CA SER A 123 -29.51 2.82 -3.52
C SER A 123 -29.57 1.28 -3.55
N ASN A 124 -28.51 0.64 -3.99
CA ASN A 124 -28.41 -0.83 -4.08
C ASN A 124 -27.65 -1.46 -2.90
N TYR A 125 -27.41 -0.67 -1.84
CA TYR A 125 -26.75 -1.17 -0.64
C TYR A 125 -27.60 -2.26 0.05
N LYS A 126 -26.90 -3.32 0.46
CA LYS A 126 -27.45 -4.38 1.32
C LYS A 126 -26.50 -4.62 2.47
N GLU A 127 -26.99 -4.55 3.70
CA GLU A 127 -26.19 -4.80 4.88
C GLU A 127 -25.64 -6.24 4.94
N SER A 128 -26.35 -7.19 4.34
CA SER A 128 -25.90 -8.60 4.21
C SER A 128 -24.63 -8.78 3.37
N GLU A 129 -24.28 -7.77 2.57
CA GLU A 129 -23.05 -7.75 1.79
C GLU A 129 -21.89 -7.04 2.51
N ASP A 130 -22.09 -6.57 3.74
CA ASP A 130 -21.01 -6.00 4.53
C ASP A 130 -20.02 -7.09 4.94
N ALA A 131 -18.75 -6.87 4.60
CA ALA A 131 -17.67 -7.75 5.03
C ALA A 131 -17.23 -7.41 6.45
N VAL A 132 -17.16 -6.12 6.76
CA VAL A 132 -16.82 -5.62 8.10
C VAL A 132 -17.42 -4.23 8.34
N ARG A 133 -17.82 -3.98 9.58
CA ARG A 133 -18.26 -2.67 10.08
C ARG A 133 -17.35 -2.26 11.23
N ILE A 134 -16.85 -1.04 11.19
CA ILE A 134 -15.84 -0.53 12.12
C ILE A 134 -16.38 0.76 12.73
N LYS A 135 -16.43 0.81 14.05
CA LYS A 135 -16.79 2.01 14.81
C LYS A 135 -15.52 2.83 15.09
N VAL A 136 -15.52 4.10 14.72
CA VAL A 136 -14.38 4.99 14.89
C VAL A 136 -14.84 6.37 15.38
N LYS A 137 -14.04 6.99 16.24
CA LYS A 137 -14.28 8.38 16.64
C LYS A 137 -13.66 9.33 15.62
N PRO A 138 -14.35 10.40 15.22
CA PRO A 138 -13.77 11.42 14.37
C PRO A 138 -12.76 12.28 15.14
N ASP A 139 -11.63 12.57 14.50
CA ASP A 139 -10.65 13.55 14.95
C ASP A 139 -10.93 14.91 14.30
N VAL A 140 -10.63 15.98 15.04
CA VAL A 140 -10.62 17.33 14.49
C VAL A 140 -9.24 17.62 13.90
N ILE A 141 -9.22 18.06 12.65
CA ILE A 141 -8.01 18.37 11.91
C ILE A 141 -8.06 19.79 11.31
N PRO A 142 -6.95 20.37 10.86
CA PRO A 142 -6.96 21.56 10.04
C PRO A 142 -7.85 21.39 8.80
N PHE A 143 -8.47 22.50 8.37
CA PHE A 143 -9.44 22.47 7.25
C PHE A 143 -8.83 21.86 5.99
N THR A 144 -9.50 20.83 5.49
CA THR A 144 -9.14 20.09 4.28
C THR A 144 -10.19 20.38 3.20
N GLU A 145 -9.86 21.23 2.24
CA GLU A 145 -10.76 21.67 1.17
C GLU A 145 -11.25 20.53 0.29
N THR A 146 -10.32 19.64 -0.13
CA THR A 146 -10.63 18.55 -1.06
C THR A 146 -10.67 17.23 -0.32
N PHE A 147 -11.80 16.50 -0.45
CA PHE A 147 -11.94 15.14 0.08
C PHE A 147 -10.75 14.26 -0.25
N THR A 148 -10.17 13.62 0.74
CA THR A 148 -8.96 12.82 0.60
C THR A 148 -9.09 11.49 1.34
N ILE A 149 -8.72 10.39 0.67
CA ILE A 149 -8.46 9.11 1.29
C ILE A 149 -6.99 8.76 1.03
N GLY A 150 -6.28 8.33 2.04
CA GLY A 150 -4.85 8.01 1.92
C GLY A 150 -4.40 6.98 2.94
N PHE A 151 -3.10 6.65 2.87
CA PHE A 151 -2.46 5.73 3.81
C PHE A 151 -1.54 6.48 4.75
N ASN A 152 -1.56 6.10 6.04
CA ASN A 152 -0.70 6.68 7.05
C ASN A 152 -0.30 5.62 8.09
N TYR A 153 0.63 5.96 9.01
CA TYR A 153 1.14 5.07 10.06
C TYR A 153 1.59 3.70 9.54
N LEU A 154 2.39 3.72 8.45
CA LEU A 154 2.91 2.52 7.83
C LEU A 154 3.92 1.81 8.74
N THR A 155 3.76 0.50 8.83
CA THR A 155 4.73 -0.41 9.46
C THR A 155 5.07 -1.55 8.49
N ASN A 156 5.91 -2.48 8.92
CA ASN A 156 6.27 -3.64 8.10
C ASN A 156 5.06 -4.55 7.77
N ASN A 157 3.96 -4.48 8.53
CA ASN A 157 2.82 -5.38 8.37
C ASN A 157 1.46 -4.69 8.54
N SER A 158 1.40 -3.38 8.67
CA SER A 158 0.14 -2.66 8.85
C SER A 158 0.18 -1.23 8.31
N ALA A 159 -0.99 -0.67 8.05
CA ALA A 159 -1.19 0.74 7.80
C ALA A 159 -2.59 1.18 8.24
N PHE A 160 -2.78 2.49 8.32
CA PHE A 160 -4.11 3.09 8.47
C PHE A 160 -4.58 3.65 7.14
N VAL A 161 -5.86 3.45 6.85
CA VAL A 161 -6.59 4.20 5.83
C VAL A 161 -7.23 5.39 6.52
N GLU A 162 -6.89 6.60 6.10
CA GLU A 162 -7.43 7.84 6.62
C GLU A 162 -8.39 8.48 5.62
N ILE A 163 -9.54 8.96 6.09
CA ILE A 163 -10.56 9.65 5.32
C ILE A 163 -10.69 11.04 5.93
N SER A 164 -10.38 12.08 5.15
CA SER A 164 -10.32 13.46 5.61
C SER A 164 -11.13 14.40 4.71
N TRP A 165 -11.95 15.24 5.30
CA TRP A 165 -12.63 16.33 4.62
C TRP A 165 -13.09 17.40 5.63
N GLU A 166 -13.10 18.68 5.21
CA GLU A 166 -13.41 19.80 6.09
C GLU A 166 -12.47 19.78 7.31
N THR A 167 -12.98 19.75 8.52
CA THR A 167 -12.19 19.67 9.76
C THR A 167 -12.23 18.28 10.40
N THR A 168 -12.65 17.27 9.65
CA THR A 168 -12.90 15.92 10.18
C THR A 168 -12.03 14.88 9.53
N ARG A 169 -11.44 14.01 10.35
CA ARG A 169 -10.73 12.80 9.92
C ARG A 169 -11.25 11.59 10.67
N VAL A 170 -11.42 10.49 9.95
CA VAL A 170 -11.61 9.16 10.53
C VAL A 170 -10.61 8.19 9.93
N SER A 171 -10.23 7.14 10.66
CA SER A 171 -9.28 6.17 10.18
C SER A 171 -9.60 4.76 10.66
N PHE A 172 -9.16 3.76 9.90
CA PHE A 172 -9.18 2.37 10.32
C PHE A 172 -7.86 1.69 9.97
N LYS A 173 -7.43 0.76 10.82
CA LYS A 173 -6.22 -0.04 10.64
C LYS A 173 -6.52 -1.31 9.85
N PHE A 174 -5.59 -1.71 9.00
CA PHE A 174 -5.51 -3.06 8.48
C PHE A 174 -4.11 -3.65 8.72
N GLU A 175 -4.06 -4.97 8.80
CA GLU A 175 -2.83 -5.72 9.07
C GLU A 175 -2.70 -6.86 8.05
N THR A 176 -1.48 -7.18 7.67
CA THR A 176 -1.16 -8.31 6.78
C THR A 176 -0.21 -9.27 7.47
N ASP A 177 -0.38 -10.56 7.22
CA ASP A 177 0.54 -11.58 7.72
C ASP A 177 1.78 -11.65 6.81
N VAL A 178 2.76 -10.83 7.13
CA VAL A 178 4.05 -10.79 6.41
C VAL A 178 4.93 -11.95 6.84
N ASP A 179 4.86 -12.32 8.12
CA ASP A 179 5.82 -13.21 8.76
C ASP A 179 5.86 -14.61 8.12
N ALA A 180 4.71 -15.25 8.00
CA ALA A 180 4.62 -16.59 7.40
C ALA A 180 5.15 -16.63 5.95
N LYS A 181 4.96 -15.54 5.20
CA LYS A 181 5.47 -15.43 3.82
C LYS A 181 6.97 -15.23 3.78
N VAL A 182 7.50 -14.36 4.63
CA VAL A 182 8.95 -14.13 4.69
C VAL A 182 9.65 -15.40 5.14
N MET A 183 9.13 -16.11 6.14
CA MET A 183 9.71 -17.38 6.59
C MET A 183 9.75 -18.41 5.47
N ARG A 184 8.67 -18.58 4.71
CA ARG A 184 8.66 -19.48 3.54
C ARG A 184 9.68 -19.04 2.47
N ASN A 185 9.78 -17.73 2.22
CA ASN A 185 10.75 -17.21 1.25
C ASN A 185 12.20 -17.46 1.72
N ILE A 186 12.47 -17.32 3.03
CA ILE A 186 13.78 -17.63 3.61
C ILE A 186 14.11 -19.11 3.40
N GLU A 187 13.19 -20.03 3.76
CA GLU A 187 13.39 -21.47 3.57
C GLU A 187 13.72 -21.82 2.12
N LEU A 188 13.03 -21.24 1.15
CA LEU A 188 13.26 -21.46 -0.27
C LEU A 188 14.56 -20.82 -0.78
N ALA A 189 15.00 -19.71 -0.22
CA ALA A 189 16.11 -18.92 -0.70
C ALA A 189 17.47 -19.27 -0.08
N LEU A 190 17.49 -19.87 1.11
CA LEU A 190 18.75 -20.14 1.87
C LEU A 190 19.77 -21.00 1.13
N SER A 191 19.33 -21.78 0.14
CA SER A 191 20.24 -22.58 -0.70
C SER A 191 20.89 -21.78 -1.85
N ALA A 192 20.44 -20.55 -2.14
CA ALA A 192 20.70 -19.90 -3.43
C ALA A 192 21.88 -18.91 -3.45
N SER A 193 22.05 -18.02 -2.46
CA SER A 193 23.09 -16.96 -2.55
C SER A 193 23.46 -16.36 -1.20
N SER A 194 24.61 -15.63 -1.14
CA SER A 194 25.04 -14.80 -0.01
C SER A 194 23.99 -13.74 0.34
N THR A 195 23.38 -13.11 -0.66
CA THR A 195 22.31 -12.13 -0.50
C THR A 195 21.13 -12.69 0.28
N SER A 196 20.75 -13.95 0.05
CA SER A 196 19.65 -14.61 0.77
C SER A 196 19.97 -14.78 2.26
N TYR A 197 21.20 -15.18 2.59
CA TYR A 197 21.66 -15.29 3.98
C TYR A 197 21.68 -13.93 4.68
N PHE A 198 22.16 -12.87 4.03
CA PHE A 198 22.11 -11.50 4.56
C PHE A 198 20.69 -11.05 4.85
N GLN A 199 19.78 -11.23 3.90
CA GLN A 199 18.36 -10.83 4.06
C GLN A 199 17.67 -11.61 5.18
N ALA A 200 17.93 -12.90 5.30
CA ALA A 200 17.41 -13.75 6.38
C ALA A 200 17.92 -13.28 7.76
N ALA A 201 19.23 -13.08 7.90
CA ALA A 201 19.84 -12.58 9.13
C ALA A 201 19.28 -11.20 9.53
N ARG A 202 19.14 -10.29 8.57
CA ARG A 202 18.57 -8.98 8.78
C ARG A 202 17.11 -9.07 9.24
N TYR A 203 16.30 -9.89 8.62
CA TYR A 203 14.88 -10.08 9.01
C TYR A 203 14.77 -10.59 10.45
N TYR A 204 15.60 -11.56 10.85
CA TYR A 204 15.62 -12.08 12.21
C TYR A 204 16.04 -11.00 13.21
N TYR A 205 17.03 -10.17 12.87
CA TYR A 205 17.45 -9.03 13.69
C TYR A 205 16.34 -7.99 13.87
N GLU A 206 15.68 -7.57 12.78
CA GLU A 206 14.63 -6.55 12.79
C GLU A 206 13.37 -7.01 13.52
N THR A 207 13.04 -8.30 13.43
CA THR A 207 11.86 -8.90 14.07
C THR A 207 12.14 -9.51 15.44
N ASN A 208 13.36 -9.33 15.94
CA ASN A 208 13.80 -9.82 17.26
C ASN A 208 13.63 -11.34 17.46
N ARG A 209 13.98 -12.13 16.43
CA ARG A 209 13.97 -13.59 16.44
C ARG A 209 15.27 -14.16 17.01
N ASP A 210 15.55 -15.43 16.77
CA ASP A 210 16.77 -16.07 17.22
C ASP A 210 18.02 -15.37 16.66
N MET A 211 18.75 -14.68 17.55
CA MET A 211 19.96 -13.94 17.20
C MET A 211 21.14 -14.87 16.94
N ASN A 212 21.18 -16.07 17.49
CA ASN A 212 22.25 -17.04 17.17
C ASN A 212 22.10 -17.54 15.74
N GLN A 213 20.88 -17.85 15.30
CA GLN A 213 20.60 -18.20 13.92
C GLN A 213 20.91 -17.03 12.96
N ALA A 214 20.58 -15.79 13.37
CA ALA A 214 20.91 -14.60 12.60
C ALA A 214 22.43 -14.43 12.47
N LEU A 215 23.21 -14.72 13.53
CA LEU A 215 24.67 -14.67 13.51
C LEU A 215 25.26 -15.73 12.57
N GLU A 216 24.78 -16.95 12.62
CA GLU A 216 25.18 -18.03 11.71
C GLU A 216 24.97 -17.62 10.24
N TRP A 217 23.80 -17.11 9.90
CA TRP A 217 23.51 -16.70 8.52
C TRP A 217 24.30 -15.50 8.06
N ILE A 218 24.56 -14.50 8.93
CA ILE A 218 25.38 -13.36 8.51
C ILE A 218 26.84 -13.77 8.29
N ASP A 219 27.34 -14.76 9.03
CA ASP A 219 28.67 -15.31 8.84
C ASP A 219 28.76 -16.06 7.51
N LEU A 220 27.73 -16.85 7.15
CA LEU A 220 27.62 -17.50 5.84
C LEU A 220 27.50 -16.47 4.71
N ALA A 221 26.80 -15.36 4.92
CA ALA A 221 26.74 -14.28 3.93
C ALA A 221 28.12 -13.67 3.66
N ILE A 222 28.89 -13.38 4.71
CA ILE A 222 30.25 -12.83 4.60
C ILE A 222 31.18 -13.84 3.92
N ALA A 223 31.14 -15.11 4.31
CA ALA A 223 32.00 -16.15 3.77
C ALA A 223 31.76 -16.47 2.29
N LYS A 224 30.56 -16.22 1.78
CA LYS A 224 30.20 -16.45 0.37
C LYS A 224 30.59 -15.30 -0.57
N GLU A 225 30.87 -14.12 -0.03
CA GLU A 225 31.31 -12.95 -0.81
C GLU A 225 32.82 -13.00 -1.08
N LYS A 226 33.22 -12.55 -2.27
CA LYS A 226 34.65 -12.43 -2.62
C LYS A 226 35.29 -11.29 -1.85
N ASP A 227 34.60 -10.21 -1.66
CA ASP A 227 35.04 -9.02 -0.94
C ASP A 227 34.06 -8.71 0.19
N GLU A 228 34.56 -8.35 1.35
CA GLU A 228 33.71 -7.96 2.48
C GLU A 228 32.97 -6.65 2.20
N LEU A 229 31.66 -6.70 2.34
CA LEU A 229 30.78 -5.54 2.15
C LEU A 229 30.51 -4.85 3.49
N TYR A 230 30.85 -3.56 3.61
CA TYR A 230 30.76 -2.82 4.89
C TYR A 230 29.36 -2.91 5.52
N TRP A 231 28.28 -2.95 4.73
CA TRP A 231 26.90 -3.04 5.27
C TRP A 231 26.57 -4.43 5.81
N VAL A 232 27.14 -5.49 5.24
CA VAL A 232 26.97 -6.86 5.74
C VAL A 232 27.76 -7.04 7.04
N VAL A 233 29.00 -6.55 7.07
CA VAL A 233 29.85 -6.57 8.28
C VAL A 233 29.20 -5.75 9.41
N ARG A 234 28.62 -4.57 9.09
CA ARG A 234 27.85 -3.81 10.07
C ARG A 234 26.68 -4.60 10.63
N GLN A 235 25.93 -5.31 9.80
CA GLN A 235 24.80 -6.11 10.26
C GLN A 235 25.25 -7.17 11.28
N LYS A 236 26.42 -7.81 11.06
CA LYS A 236 27.00 -8.73 12.03
C LYS A 236 27.29 -8.04 13.37
N ALA A 237 27.91 -6.86 13.35
CA ALA A 237 28.17 -6.10 14.56
C ALA A 237 26.89 -5.79 15.38
N LEU A 238 25.82 -5.43 14.69
CA LEU A 238 24.52 -5.17 15.32
C LEU A 238 23.93 -6.44 15.96
N ILE A 239 24.03 -7.58 15.31
CA ILE A 239 23.59 -8.87 15.85
C ILE A 239 24.39 -9.27 17.09
N GLN A 240 25.72 -9.14 17.03
CA GLN A 240 26.62 -9.41 18.18
C GLN A 240 26.27 -8.52 19.37
N ALA A 241 26.06 -7.21 19.16
CA ALA A 241 25.64 -6.31 20.23
C ALA A 241 24.31 -6.71 20.86
N LYS A 242 23.37 -7.22 20.06
CA LYS A 242 22.06 -7.70 20.53
C LYS A 242 22.16 -9.00 21.32
N LEU A 243 23.18 -9.81 21.06
CA LEU A 243 23.55 -10.99 21.84
C LEU A 243 24.32 -10.63 23.15
N GLY A 244 24.71 -9.36 23.34
CA GLY A 244 25.50 -8.91 24.48
C GLY A 244 27.02 -9.04 24.27
N ASP A 245 27.47 -9.53 23.09
CA ASP A 245 28.88 -9.58 22.74
C ASP A 245 29.35 -8.18 22.29
N TYR A 246 29.47 -7.25 23.22
CA TYR A 246 29.93 -5.89 22.92
C TYR A 246 31.40 -5.83 22.46
N PRO A 247 32.34 -6.60 23.02
CA PRO A 247 33.70 -6.62 22.50
C PRO A 247 33.78 -7.09 21.02
N GLY A 248 33.08 -8.17 20.67
CA GLY A 248 32.99 -8.67 19.30
C GLY A 248 32.29 -7.66 18.38
N ALA A 249 31.19 -7.06 18.83
CA ALA A 249 30.45 -6.04 18.08
C ALA A 249 31.33 -4.81 17.77
N ILE A 250 32.13 -4.32 18.74
CA ILE A 250 33.04 -3.20 18.54
C ILE A 250 34.12 -3.53 17.52
N ALA A 251 34.75 -4.72 17.60
CA ALA A 251 35.77 -5.15 16.65
C ALA A 251 35.19 -5.26 15.23
N THR A 252 33.99 -5.85 15.10
CA THR A 252 33.30 -6.01 13.82
C THR A 252 32.86 -4.64 13.25
N ALA A 253 32.36 -3.73 14.08
CA ALA A 253 31.98 -2.37 13.64
C ALA A 253 33.21 -1.55 13.19
N GLN A 254 34.37 -1.72 13.87
CA GLN A 254 35.61 -1.10 13.44
C GLN A 254 36.00 -1.58 12.04
N ARG A 255 35.87 -2.88 11.75
CA ARG A 255 36.12 -3.44 10.41
C ARG A 255 35.17 -2.87 9.37
N SER A 256 33.85 -2.78 9.70
CA SER A 256 32.85 -2.15 8.82
C SER A 256 33.17 -0.68 8.53
N LEU A 257 33.62 0.06 9.53
CA LEU A 257 34.04 1.47 9.41
C LEU A 257 35.21 1.63 8.43
N GLU A 258 36.22 0.78 8.51
CA GLU A 258 37.38 0.80 7.61
C GLU A 258 36.97 0.52 6.16
N LEU A 259 36.11 -0.48 5.96
CA LEU A 259 35.57 -0.80 4.65
C LEU A 259 34.72 0.35 4.09
N ALA A 260 33.89 0.99 4.94
CA ALA A 260 33.08 2.14 4.57
C ALA A 260 33.94 3.35 4.17
N LYS A 261 35.05 3.62 4.91
CA LYS A 261 36.02 4.66 4.54
C LYS A 261 36.64 4.38 3.17
N LYS A 262 37.08 3.15 2.92
CA LYS A 262 37.64 2.74 1.63
C LYS A 262 36.64 2.90 0.48
N ALA A 263 35.34 2.72 0.76
CA ALA A 263 34.25 2.90 -0.19
C ALA A 263 33.74 4.35 -0.32
N GLY A 264 34.28 5.29 0.48
CA GLY A 264 33.82 6.70 0.50
C GLY A 264 32.43 6.89 1.07
N ASN A 265 31.95 6.00 1.97
CA ASN A 265 30.64 6.10 2.58
C ASN A 265 30.69 6.65 3.99
N ASP A 266 30.63 7.97 4.12
CA ASP A 266 30.73 8.69 5.39
C ASP A 266 29.54 8.40 6.35
N ASP A 267 28.36 8.05 5.82
CA ASP A 267 27.21 7.72 6.64
C ASP A 267 27.49 6.45 7.46
N TYR A 268 28.02 5.40 6.82
CA TYR A 268 28.36 4.18 7.53
C TYR A 268 29.55 4.35 8.47
N VAL A 269 30.49 5.23 8.13
CA VAL A 269 31.59 5.62 9.06
C VAL A 269 31.00 6.19 10.34
N ARG A 270 30.12 7.18 10.22
CA ARG A 270 29.45 7.84 11.35
C ARG A 270 28.60 6.87 12.16
N MET A 271 27.78 6.05 11.47
CA MET A 271 26.92 5.05 12.12
C MET A 271 27.71 4.03 12.93
N ASN A 272 28.84 3.54 12.41
CA ASN A 272 29.69 2.60 13.14
C ASN A 272 30.35 3.26 14.34
N GLN A 273 30.88 4.48 14.20
CA GLN A 273 31.48 5.23 15.30
C GLN A 273 30.49 5.42 16.45
N THR A 274 29.29 5.91 16.15
CA THR A 274 28.22 6.09 17.15
C THR A 274 27.90 4.79 17.89
N SER A 275 27.74 3.69 17.16
CA SER A 275 27.43 2.39 17.77
C SER A 275 28.57 1.91 18.69
N MET A 276 29.82 2.02 18.27
CA MET A 276 30.97 1.64 19.10
C MET A 276 31.05 2.47 20.38
N ASP A 277 30.78 3.78 20.31
CA ASP A 277 30.80 4.67 21.47
C ASP A 277 29.67 4.35 22.46
N GLU A 278 28.54 3.90 22.00
CA GLU A 278 27.44 3.40 22.83
C GLU A 278 27.80 2.06 23.50
N TRP A 279 28.35 1.11 22.74
CA TRP A 279 28.69 -0.23 23.26
C TRP A 279 29.86 -0.26 24.22
N ARG A 280 30.80 0.71 24.16
CA ARG A 280 31.88 0.89 25.12
C ARG A 280 31.39 1.26 26.54
N LYS A 281 30.13 1.70 26.65
CA LYS A 281 29.51 2.09 27.94
C LYS A 281 28.74 0.94 28.60
N LYS A 282 28.65 -0.21 27.91
CA LYS A 282 27.94 -1.41 28.34
C LYS A 282 28.89 -2.42 28.98
#